data_8c7d7e0d5133b1aaeefc6b5ac29bcb60
#
_entry.id   8c7d7e0d5133b1aaeefc6b5ac29bcb60
#
_cell.length_a   1.000
_cell.length_b   1.000
_cell.length_c   1.000
_cell.angle_alpha   90.00
_cell.angle_beta   90.00
_cell.angle_gamma   90.00
#
_symmetry.space_group_name_H-M   'P 1'
#
loop_
_entity.id
_entity.type
_entity.pdbx_description
1 polymer ?
#
loop_
_entity_poly.entity_id
_entity_poly.type
_entity_poly.pdbx_seq_one_letter_code
_entity_poly.pdbx_strand_id
1 'polypeptide(L)'
;DCEFLSFSNGTLFDEEFCDEILRVKNFVPAFSLEGSEEANDGRRGEGIYQKVMHAMKLLKDRGLPFGVSTCYTGMNVDSVSSEEYFDKLIDCGALFAWFFHYMPVGNDASPELLLTPDQREEMYHAIFTLDFQNDAEFVHGCIAGGRHYLHINANGDVEPCVFIHYSNCNIKDTSLLDALKSPIFQAYHDNQPFNENMLRPCPMLENPEILRKLVAETGAKSTDLQSP
;
A
#
# COMPACT_ATOMS: atom_id res chain seq x y z
N ASP A 1 -22.23 -3.64 -8.17
CA ASP A 1 -21.71 -2.28 -7.92
C ASP A 1 -20.35 -2.44 -7.25
N CYS A 2 -19.28 -2.08 -7.99
CA CYS A 2 -17.90 -2.13 -7.48
C CYS A 2 -17.23 -0.80 -7.81
N GLU A 3 -16.39 -0.33 -6.90
CA GLU A 3 -15.41 0.73 -7.14
C GLU A 3 -14.04 0.12 -7.29
N PHE A 4 -13.24 0.66 -8.21
CA PHE A 4 -11.89 0.22 -8.49
C PHE A 4 -10.91 1.31 -8.07
N LEU A 5 -10.16 1.05 -7.01
CA LEU A 5 -9.04 1.90 -6.61
C LEU A 5 -7.76 1.28 -7.17
N SER A 6 -7.00 2.05 -7.92
CA SER A 6 -5.79 1.57 -8.59
C SER A 6 -4.58 2.39 -8.20
N PHE A 7 -3.52 1.73 -7.74
CA PHE A 7 -2.21 2.36 -7.60
C PHE A 7 -1.55 2.50 -8.95
N SER A 8 -1.11 3.70 -9.29
CA SER A 8 -0.52 4.01 -10.58
C SER A 8 0.72 4.89 -10.47
N ASN A 9 1.69 4.68 -11.36
CA ASN A 9 2.81 5.58 -11.51
C ASN A 9 2.47 6.84 -12.36
N GLY A 10 1.24 6.95 -12.85
CA GLY A 10 0.75 8.11 -13.57
C GLY A 10 1.32 8.35 -14.98
N THR A 11 2.23 7.50 -15.46
CA THR A 11 3.01 7.78 -16.67
C THR A 11 2.26 7.62 -17.98
N LEU A 12 1.10 6.94 -17.95
CA LEU A 12 0.26 6.65 -19.11
C LEU A 12 -1.09 7.37 -19.08
N PHE A 13 -1.28 8.30 -18.12
CA PHE A 13 -2.49 9.10 -18.07
C PHE A 13 -2.47 10.17 -19.16
N ASP A 14 -3.45 10.13 -20.02
CA ASP A 14 -3.71 11.10 -21.08
C ASP A 14 -5.19 11.56 -21.07
N GLU A 15 -5.54 12.43 -21.98
CA GLU A 15 -6.89 12.97 -22.12
C GLU A 15 -7.93 11.87 -22.36
N GLU A 16 -7.61 10.92 -23.26
CA GLU A 16 -8.52 9.84 -23.66
C GLU A 16 -8.81 8.91 -22.46
N PHE A 17 -7.78 8.54 -21.69
CA PHE A 17 -7.95 7.71 -20.51
C PHE A 17 -8.76 8.43 -19.41
N CYS A 18 -8.52 9.73 -19.21
CA CYS A 18 -9.31 10.53 -18.27
C CYS A 18 -10.78 10.66 -18.70
N ASP A 19 -11.06 10.79 -19.98
CA ASP A 19 -12.42 10.81 -20.52
C ASP A 19 -13.12 9.44 -20.32
N GLU A 20 -12.39 8.35 -20.44
CA GLU A 20 -12.93 7.02 -20.13
C GLU A 20 -13.23 6.85 -18.63
N ILE A 21 -12.37 7.35 -17.74
CA ILE A 21 -12.65 7.39 -16.29
C ILE A 21 -13.93 8.17 -16.01
N LEU A 22 -14.10 9.32 -16.66
CA LEU A 22 -15.32 10.13 -16.54
C LEU A 22 -16.57 9.38 -17.03
N ARG A 23 -16.42 8.53 -18.05
CA ARG A 23 -17.51 7.73 -18.60
C ARG A 23 -17.94 6.60 -17.65
N VAL A 24 -16.96 5.86 -17.09
CA VAL A 24 -17.25 4.67 -16.22
C VAL A 24 -17.63 5.07 -14.80
N LYS A 25 -17.04 6.13 -14.25
CA LYS A 25 -17.33 6.74 -12.94
C LYS A 25 -17.12 5.85 -11.70
N ASN A 26 -16.43 4.75 -11.84
CA ASN A 26 -16.16 3.82 -10.75
C ASN A 26 -14.68 3.45 -10.65
N PHE A 27 -13.79 4.29 -11.18
CA PHE A 27 -12.34 4.10 -11.12
C PHE A 27 -11.68 5.32 -10.48
N VAL A 28 -10.93 5.09 -9.40
CA VAL A 28 -10.23 6.13 -8.64
C VAL A 28 -8.75 5.79 -8.59
N PRO A 29 -7.86 6.56 -9.24
CA PRO A 29 -6.42 6.34 -9.15
C PRO A 29 -5.83 6.91 -7.85
N ALA A 30 -4.86 6.19 -7.29
CA ALA A 30 -3.94 6.68 -6.28
C ALA A 30 -2.54 6.75 -6.89
N PHE A 31 -2.04 7.94 -7.11
CA PHE A 31 -0.75 8.15 -7.76
C PHE A 31 0.42 7.90 -6.80
N SER A 32 1.40 7.18 -7.28
CA SER A 32 2.65 6.99 -6.55
C SER A 32 3.48 8.26 -6.58
N LEU A 33 3.65 8.91 -5.43
CA LEU A 33 4.42 10.14 -5.25
C LEU A 33 5.25 10.08 -3.96
N GLU A 34 6.54 10.40 -4.04
CA GLU A 34 7.51 10.08 -3.01
C GLU A 34 8.12 11.33 -2.34
N GLY A 35 7.41 12.46 -2.35
CA GLY A 35 7.85 13.73 -1.78
C GLY A 35 8.18 14.78 -2.82
N SER A 36 9.31 15.50 -2.67
CA SER A 36 9.78 16.48 -3.64
C SER A 36 10.11 15.85 -5.01
N GLU A 37 10.27 16.68 -6.04
CA GLU A 37 10.69 16.22 -7.36
C GLU A 37 12.00 15.43 -7.32
N GLU A 38 12.97 15.91 -6.57
CA GLU A 38 14.27 15.26 -6.39
C GLU A 38 14.12 13.88 -5.71
N ALA A 39 13.35 13.79 -4.62
CA ALA A 39 13.12 12.55 -3.90
C ALA A 39 12.34 11.53 -4.75
N ASN A 40 11.33 12.01 -5.46
CA ASN A 40 10.53 11.18 -6.35
C ASN A 40 11.34 10.63 -7.52
N ASP A 41 12.03 11.51 -8.25
CA ASP A 41 12.76 11.11 -9.45
C ASP A 41 14.01 10.30 -9.11
N GLY A 42 14.63 10.56 -7.96
CA GLY A 42 15.72 9.72 -7.44
C GLY A 42 15.33 8.26 -7.22
N ARG A 43 14.08 7.99 -6.88
CA ARG A 43 13.58 6.63 -6.66
C ARG A 43 12.88 6.03 -7.90
N ARG A 44 12.13 6.84 -8.64
CA ARG A 44 11.22 6.38 -9.69
C ARG A 44 11.73 6.62 -11.10
N GLY A 45 12.79 7.40 -11.24
CA GLY A 45 13.39 7.78 -12.50
C GLY A 45 13.09 9.22 -12.91
N GLU A 46 14.01 9.80 -13.65
CA GLU A 46 13.98 11.19 -14.10
C GLU A 46 12.70 11.53 -14.88
N GLY A 47 12.06 12.63 -14.52
CA GLY A 47 10.86 13.17 -15.15
C GLY A 47 9.56 12.46 -14.78
N ILE A 48 9.58 11.46 -13.90
CA ILE A 48 8.36 10.76 -13.43
C ILE A 48 7.51 11.71 -12.60
N TYR A 49 8.10 12.53 -11.75
CA TYR A 49 7.38 13.54 -10.97
C TYR A 49 6.50 14.43 -11.84
N GLN A 50 7.04 14.99 -12.92
CA GLN A 50 6.29 15.87 -13.82
C GLN A 50 5.14 15.13 -14.53
N LYS A 51 5.31 13.85 -14.85
CA LYS A 51 4.24 13.04 -15.42
C LYS A 51 3.10 12.81 -14.43
N VAL A 52 3.42 12.53 -13.17
CA VAL A 52 2.43 12.40 -12.10
C VAL A 52 1.67 13.71 -11.88
N MET A 53 2.38 14.83 -11.81
CA MET A 53 1.76 16.17 -11.68
C MET A 53 0.82 16.48 -12.86
N HIS A 54 1.22 16.11 -14.07
CA HIS A 54 0.38 16.26 -15.26
C HIS A 54 -0.89 15.39 -15.17
N ALA A 55 -0.77 14.12 -14.78
CA ALA A 55 -1.90 13.21 -14.59
C ALA A 55 -2.90 13.73 -13.55
N MET A 56 -2.41 14.20 -12.40
CA MET A 56 -3.24 14.82 -11.37
C MET A 56 -4.00 16.04 -11.91
N LYS A 57 -3.29 16.89 -12.68
CA LYS A 57 -3.92 18.06 -13.30
C LYS A 57 -5.04 17.68 -14.27
N LEU A 58 -4.85 16.68 -15.12
CA LEU A 58 -5.86 16.19 -16.06
C LEU A 58 -7.14 15.74 -15.34
N LEU A 59 -7.00 15.05 -14.21
CA LEU A 59 -8.14 14.59 -13.40
C LEU A 59 -8.80 15.75 -12.66
N LYS A 60 -8.01 16.64 -12.05
CA LYS A 60 -8.51 17.84 -11.36
C LYS A 60 -9.35 18.74 -12.30
N ASP A 61 -8.83 18.98 -13.50
CA ASP A 61 -9.52 19.83 -14.50
C ASP A 61 -10.87 19.23 -14.94
N ARG A 62 -11.06 17.92 -14.78
CA ARG A 62 -12.33 17.20 -15.05
C ARG A 62 -13.20 16.98 -13.84
N GLY A 63 -12.75 17.41 -12.64
CA GLY A 63 -13.45 17.15 -11.38
C GLY A 63 -13.52 15.66 -11.02
N LEU A 64 -12.55 14.87 -11.49
CA LEU A 64 -12.44 13.44 -11.18
C LEU A 64 -11.68 13.22 -9.87
N PRO A 65 -12.16 12.29 -9.00
CA PRO A 65 -11.49 11.98 -7.75
C PRO A 65 -10.17 11.24 -7.99
N PHE A 66 -9.16 11.57 -7.18
CA PHE A 66 -7.90 10.85 -7.11
C PHE A 66 -7.24 11.02 -5.74
N GLY A 67 -6.31 10.17 -5.44
CA GLY A 67 -5.49 10.24 -4.25
C GLY A 67 -4.01 10.03 -4.55
N VAL A 68 -3.24 9.92 -3.46
CA VAL A 68 -1.80 9.68 -3.52
C VAL A 68 -1.43 8.48 -2.67
N SER A 69 -0.44 7.74 -3.13
CA SER A 69 0.19 6.64 -2.42
C SER A 69 1.67 6.96 -2.26
N THR A 70 2.09 7.19 -1.04
CA THR A 70 3.47 7.55 -0.69
C THR A 70 4.14 6.41 0.05
N CYS A 71 5.20 5.86 -0.53
CA CYS A 71 6.05 4.93 0.19
C CYS A 71 7.21 5.70 0.82
N TYR A 72 7.20 5.85 2.13
CA TYR A 72 8.26 6.55 2.83
C TYR A 72 9.36 5.59 3.32
N THR A 73 10.59 6.07 3.23
CA THR A 73 11.85 5.37 3.49
C THR A 73 12.73 6.21 4.37
N GLY A 74 13.82 5.67 4.89
CA GLY A 74 14.83 6.43 5.60
C GLY A 74 15.50 7.55 4.77
N MET A 75 15.31 7.56 3.45
CA MET A 75 15.91 8.55 2.55
C MET A 75 14.98 9.70 2.16
N ASN A 76 13.66 9.51 2.18
CA ASN A 76 12.70 10.53 1.77
C ASN A 76 11.78 11.01 2.89
N VAL A 77 11.91 10.47 4.09
CA VAL A 77 11.02 10.80 5.21
C VAL A 77 10.95 12.29 5.47
N ASP A 78 12.08 13.00 5.50
CA ASP A 78 12.13 14.46 5.72
C ASP A 78 11.32 15.24 4.67
N SER A 79 11.29 14.75 3.45
CA SER A 79 10.50 15.36 2.37
C SER A 79 9.01 15.09 2.50
N VAL A 80 8.63 13.84 2.83
CA VAL A 80 7.22 13.43 2.87
C VAL A 80 6.53 13.74 4.20
N SER A 81 7.29 14.03 5.27
CA SER A 81 6.77 14.51 6.55
C SER A 81 6.62 16.04 6.60
N SER A 82 7.10 16.77 5.58
CA SER A 82 7.08 18.21 5.56
C SER A 82 5.68 18.79 5.30
N GLU A 83 5.36 19.92 5.93
CA GLU A 83 4.14 20.68 5.68
C GLU A 83 3.98 21.05 4.20
N GLU A 84 5.11 21.41 3.54
CA GLU A 84 5.12 21.74 2.11
C GLU A 84 4.60 20.58 1.24
N TYR A 85 4.92 19.34 1.60
CA TYR A 85 4.43 18.18 0.86
C TYR A 85 2.93 18.01 1.02
N PHE A 86 2.40 18.12 2.24
CA PHE A 86 0.95 18.04 2.50
C PHE A 86 0.19 19.16 1.80
N ASP A 87 0.66 20.41 1.92
CA ASP A 87 0.07 21.55 1.22
C ASP A 87 0.02 21.32 -0.29
N LYS A 88 1.08 20.76 -0.85
CA LYS A 88 1.14 20.43 -2.27
C LYS A 88 0.12 19.38 -2.69
N LEU A 89 -0.11 18.34 -1.88
CA LEU A 89 -1.13 17.33 -2.15
C LEU A 89 -2.53 17.96 -2.17
N ILE A 90 -2.81 18.85 -1.20
CA ILE A 90 -4.08 19.58 -1.11
C ILE A 90 -4.24 20.50 -2.32
N ASP A 91 -3.22 21.27 -2.66
CA ASP A 91 -3.22 22.19 -3.80
C ASP A 91 -3.41 21.47 -5.13
N CYS A 92 -2.85 20.27 -5.27
CA CYS A 92 -3.09 19.43 -6.45
C CYS A 92 -4.52 18.90 -6.53
N GLY A 93 -5.26 18.89 -5.42
CA GLY A 93 -6.64 18.41 -5.34
C GLY A 93 -6.77 16.92 -5.01
N ALA A 94 -5.76 16.33 -4.42
CA ALA A 94 -5.84 14.96 -3.90
C ALA A 94 -6.89 14.89 -2.77
N LEU A 95 -7.79 13.91 -2.85
CA LEU A 95 -8.86 13.73 -1.86
C LEU A 95 -8.45 12.85 -0.69
N PHE A 96 -7.42 12.03 -0.87
CA PHE A 96 -6.85 11.17 0.16
C PHE A 96 -5.38 10.91 -0.13
N ALA A 97 -4.64 10.56 0.91
CA ALA A 97 -3.27 10.11 0.81
C ALA A 97 -3.05 8.88 1.69
N TRP A 98 -2.40 7.87 1.13
CA TRP A 98 -1.95 6.69 1.85
C TRP A 98 -0.44 6.71 2.02
N PHE A 99 0.01 6.59 3.27
CA PHE A 99 1.41 6.56 3.63
C PHE A 99 1.81 5.13 4.04
N PHE A 100 2.70 4.53 3.27
CA PHE A 100 3.22 3.18 3.51
C PHE A 100 4.70 3.26 3.88
N HIS A 101 5.08 2.74 5.02
CA HIS A 101 6.49 2.56 5.30
C HIS A 101 7.08 1.48 4.40
N TYR A 102 8.33 1.67 4.01
CA TYR A 102 9.03 0.74 3.15
C TYR A 102 9.14 -0.65 3.81
N MET A 103 8.80 -1.69 3.05
CA MET A 103 8.96 -3.08 3.42
C MET A 103 10.01 -3.73 2.53
N PRO A 104 11.08 -4.33 3.10
CA PRO A 104 12.17 -4.92 2.32
C PRO A 104 11.76 -6.33 1.81
N VAL A 105 10.84 -6.36 0.84
CA VAL A 105 10.29 -7.57 0.24
C VAL A 105 10.55 -7.55 -1.27
N GLY A 106 10.79 -8.71 -1.84
CA GLY A 106 11.07 -8.87 -3.27
C GLY A 106 12.57 -8.98 -3.56
N ASN A 107 12.91 -9.09 -4.85
CA ASN A 107 14.26 -9.42 -5.31
C ASN A 107 15.29 -8.33 -5.03
N ASP A 108 14.87 -7.07 -5.09
CA ASP A 108 15.73 -5.90 -4.91
C ASP A 108 15.49 -5.22 -3.56
N ALA A 109 15.18 -6.02 -2.53
CA ALA A 109 14.98 -5.51 -1.18
C ALA A 109 16.26 -4.84 -0.66
N SER A 110 16.13 -3.57 -0.26
CA SER A 110 17.23 -2.71 0.18
C SER A 110 17.06 -2.36 1.66
N PRO A 111 17.70 -3.09 2.60
CA PRO A 111 17.57 -2.83 4.03
C PRO A 111 17.97 -1.40 4.45
N GLU A 112 18.84 -0.75 3.68
CA GLU A 112 19.25 0.64 3.89
C GLU A 112 18.13 1.67 3.72
N LEU A 113 17.02 1.27 3.09
CA LEU A 113 15.83 2.10 2.97
C LEU A 113 14.91 2.02 4.18
N LEU A 114 15.19 1.12 5.13
CA LEU A 114 14.41 1.02 6.36
C LEU A 114 14.52 2.29 7.20
N LEU A 115 13.37 2.66 7.78
CA LEU A 115 13.31 3.78 8.72
C LEU A 115 13.92 3.39 10.06
N THR A 116 14.57 4.35 10.70
CA THR A 116 14.89 4.28 12.12
C THR A 116 13.61 4.42 12.96
N PRO A 117 13.63 4.02 14.25
CA PRO A 117 12.51 4.26 15.15
C PRO A 117 12.09 5.74 15.23
N ASP A 118 13.06 6.66 15.29
CA ASP A 118 12.81 8.10 15.38
C ASP A 118 12.11 8.63 14.12
N GLN A 119 12.55 8.19 12.94
CA GLN A 119 11.90 8.54 11.66
C GLN A 119 10.47 8.01 11.54
N ARG A 120 10.18 6.85 12.13
CA ARG A 120 8.80 6.32 12.19
C ARG A 120 7.93 7.18 13.09
N GLU A 121 8.46 7.61 14.23
CA GLU A 121 7.76 8.49 15.16
C GLU A 121 7.51 9.86 14.53
N GLU A 122 8.49 10.43 13.83
CA GLU A 122 8.35 11.67 13.09
C GLU A 122 7.23 11.59 12.05
N MET A 123 7.24 10.55 11.20
CA MET A 123 6.18 10.38 10.20
C MET A 123 4.80 10.17 10.82
N TYR A 124 4.72 9.43 11.93
CA TYR A 124 3.49 9.29 12.69
C TYR A 124 2.96 10.66 13.14
N HIS A 125 3.82 11.49 13.74
CA HIS A 125 3.44 12.84 14.16
C HIS A 125 3.04 13.73 12.98
N ALA A 126 3.74 13.68 11.86
CA ALA A 126 3.40 14.45 10.68
C ALA A 126 1.98 14.11 10.16
N ILE A 127 1.65 12.83 10.03
CA ILE A 127 0.32 12.39 9.57
C ILE A 127 -0.79 12.91 10.51
N PHE A 128 -0.59 12.85 11.83
CA PHE A 128 -1.61 13.28 12.79
C PHE A 128 -1.66 14.78 13.06
N THR A 129 -0.58 15.52 12.77
CA THR A 129 -0.47 16.95 13.06
C THR A 129 -0.78 17.81 11.84
N LEU A 130 -0.40 17.34 10.64
CA LEU A 130 -0.59 18.05 9.37
C LEU A 130 -1.87 17.60 8.64
N ASP A 131 -2.76 17.01 9.37
CA ASP A 131 -3.96 16.33 8.95
C ASP A 131 -4.77 17.01 7.83
N PHE A 132 -5.24 16.19 6.91
CA PHE A 132 -6.34 16.47 5.99
C PHE A 132 -7.66 16.63 6.76
N GLN A 133 -7.82 17.72 7.53
CA GLN A 133 -9.06 18.09 8.22
C GLN A 133 -9.52 17.14 9.34
N ASN A 134 -8.61 16.56 10.12
CA ASN A 134 -8.87 15.70 11.29
C ASN A 134 -9.51 14.34 11.00
N ASP A 135 -9.35 13.80 9.79
CA ASP A 135 -9.86 12.48 9.41
C ASP A 135 -8.77 11.40 9.33
N ALA A 136 -7.57 11.65 9.88
CA ALA A 136 -6.51 10.66 9.90
C ALA A 136 -6.90 9.48 10.80
N GLU A 137 -7.06 8.30 10.20
CA GLU A 137 -7.32 7.07 10.90
C GLU A 137 -6.05 6.24 11.01
N PHE A 138 -5.58 6.02 12.24
CA PHE A 138 -4.53 5.06 12.51
C PHE A 138 -5.13 3.70 12.85
N VAL A 139 -4.93 2.75 11.96
CA VAL A 139 -5.42 1.38 12.17
C VAL A 139 -4.45 0.64 13.08
N HIS A 140 -4.86 0.43 14.33
CA HIS A 140 -4.10 -0.38 15.26
C HIS A 140 -4.17 -1.88 14.92
N GLY A 141 -3.02 -2.52 14.92
CA GLY A 141 -2.92 -3.95 14.66
C GLY A 141 -2.84 -4.31 13.16
N CYS A 142 -2.77 -5.60 12.88
CA CYS A 142 -2.73 -6.10 11.51
C CYS A 142 -4.14 -6.13 10.91
N ILE A 143 -4.34 -5.49 9.77
CA ILE A 143 -5.62 -5.42 9.05
C ILE A 143 -5.79 -6.52 7.99
N ALA A 144 -4.73 -7.28 7.72
CA ALA A 144 -4.69 -8.33 6.71
C ALA A 144 -5.42 -9.63 7.14
N GLY A 145 -5.33 -10.66 6.34
CA GLY A 145 -5.91 -11.97 6.62
C GLY A 145 -7.44 -12.00 6.57
N GLY A 146 -8.04 -11.16 5.72
CA GLY A 146 -9.49 -11.08 5.57
C GLY A 146 -10.19 -10.20 6.61
N ARG A 147 -9.45 -9.54 7.51
CA ARG A 147 -10.03 -8.63 8.50
C ARG A 147 -10.57 -7.35 7.85
N HIS A 148 -9.77 -6.68 7.05
CA HIS A 148 -10.16 -5.53 6.23
C HIS A 148 -9.77 -5.70 4.77
N TYR A 149 -8.73 -6.48 4.48
CA TYR A 149 -8.34 -6.83 3.12
C TYR A 149 -7.67 -8.21 3.05
N LEU A 150 -7.56 -8.71 1.84
CA LEU A 150 -6.74 -9.82 1.41
C LEU A 150 -6.07 -9.46 0.08
N HIS A 151 -5.10 -10.26 -0.32
CA HIS A 151 -4.44 -10.10 -1.61
C HIS A 151 -4.78 -11.27 -2.55
N ILE A 152 -4.99 -10.96 -3.82
CA ILE A 152 -5.06 -11.96 -4.89
C ILE A 152 -3.94 -11.62 -5.87
N ASN A 153 -2.96 -12.50 -5.97
CA ASN A 153 -1.81 -12.27 -6.84
C ASN A 153 -2.15 -12.46 -8.33
N ALA A 154 -1.20 -12.17 -9.21
CA ALA A 154 -1.41 -12.26 -10.66
C ALA A 154 -1.75 -13.68 -11.15
N ASN A 155 -1.36 -14.72 -10.42
CA ASN A 155 -1.71 -16.11 -10.71
C ASN A 155 -3.10 -16.50 -10.23
N GLY A 156 -3.72 -15.68 -9.36
CA GLY A 156 -5.00 -15.92 -8.72
C GLY A 156 -4.91 -16.56 -7.35
N ASP A 157 -3.71 -16.71 -6.76
CA ASP A 157 -3.57 -17.26 -5.42
C ASP A 157 -4.07 -16.25 -4.39
N VAL A 158 -4.85 -16.72 -3.41
CA VAL A 158 -5.44 -15.89 -2.37
C VAL A 158 -4.54 -15.89 -1.15
N GLU A 159 -3.97 -14.75 -0.86
CA GLU A 159 -2.92 -14.54 0.16
C GLU A 159 -3.44 -13.65 1.29
N PRO A 160 -2.99 -13.85 2.55
CA PRO A 160 -3.39 -13.01 3.66
C PRO A 160 -3.03 -11.53 3.50
N CYS A 161 -1.90 -11.26 2.84
CA CYS A 161 -1.36 -9.91 2.67
C CYS A 161 -0.50 -9.84 1.40
N VAL A 162 -0.44 -8.67 0.78
CA VAL A 162 0.42 -8.40 -0.39
C VAL A 162 1.91 -8.66 -0.14
N PHE A 163 2.34 -8.70 1.12
CA PHE A 163 3.71 -8.99 1.53
C PHE A 163 3.93 -10.45 1.97
N ILE A 164 2.87 -11.26 2.03
CA ILE A 164 2.94 -12.64 2.52
C ILE A 164 2.57 -13.57 1.37
N HIS A 165 3.59 -14.10 0.70
CA HIS A 165 3.48 -14.92 -0.49
C HIS A 165 3.25 -16.40 -0.13
N TYR A 166 2.15 -16.68 0.58
CA TYR A 166 1.71 -18.04 0.94
C TYR A 166 0.20 -18.18 0.78
N SER A 167 -0.23 -19.29 0.20
CA SER A 167 -1.65 -19.58 -0.02
C SER A 167 -1.99 -21.06 0.13
N ASN A 168 -3.26 -21.32 0.46
CA ASN A 168 -3.85 -22.68 0.39
C ASN A 168 -4.79 -22.84 -0.81
N CYS A 169 -5.14 -21.77 -1.52
CA CYS A 169 -6.18 -21.82 -2.56
C CYS A 169 -5.98 -20.77 -3.64
N ASN A 170 -6.64 -20.99 -4.77
CA ASN A 170 -6.64 -20.07 -5.91
C ASN A 170 -8.07 -19.66 -6.24
N ILE A 171 -8.28 -18.38 -6.55
CA ILE A 171 -9.62 -17.81 -6.85
C ILE A 171 -10.28 -18.40 -8.10
N LYS A 172 -9.50 -19.06 -8.97
CA LYS A 172 -10.02 -19.74 -10.15
C LYS A 172 -10.81 -21.00 -9.79
N ASP A 173 -10.48 -21.61 -8.64
CA ASP A 173 -11.03 -22.90 -8.22
C ASP A 173 -11.84 -22.81 -6.93
N THR A 174 -11.80 -21.66 -6.23
CA THR A 174 -12.38 -21.47 -4.90
C THR A 174 -13.14 -20.16 -4.83
N SER A 175 -14.33 -20.14 -4.23
CA SER A 175 -15.04 -18.88 -3.99
C SER A 175 -14.28 -18.01 -2.99
N LEU A 176 -14.45 -16.67 -3.07
CA LEU A 176 -13.82 -15.75 -2.12
C LEU A 176 -14.19 -16.06 -0.67
N LEU A 177 -15.44 -16.43 -0.41
CA LEU A 177 -15.90 -16.80 0.94
C LEU A 177 -15.26 -18.10 1.46
N ASP A 178 -15.00 -19.05 0.58
CA ASP A 178 -14.32 -20.30 0.97
C ASP A 178 -12.81 -20.07 1.12
N ALA A 179 -12.23 -19.18 0.32
CA ALA A 179 -10.83 -18.75 0.48
C ALA A 179 -10.57 -18.13 1.86
N LEU A 180 -11.49 -17.31 2.37
CA LEU A 180 -11.42 -16.74 3.73
C LEU A 180 -11.51 -17.80 4.85
N LYS A 181 -12.00 -18.98 4.54
CA LYS A 181 -12.06 -20.14 5.47
C LYS A 181 -10.88 -21.09 5.30
N SER A 182 -9.95 -20.81 4.39
CA SER A 182 -8.78 -21.64 4.18
C SER A 182 -7.89 -21.70 5.42
N PRO A 183 -7.09 -22.76 5.59
CA PRO A 183 -6.31 -22.96 6.81
C PRO A 183 -5.43 -21.78 7.19
N ILE A 184 -4.76 -21.14 6.21
CA ILE A 184 -3.87 -19.98 6.52
C ILE A 184 -4.67 -18.76 7.00
N PHE A 185 -5.85 -18.50 6.43
CA PHE A 185 -6.70 -17.39 6.85
C PHE A 185 -7.27 -17.61 8.25
N GLN A 186 -7.71 -18.84 8.56
CA GLN A 186 -8.20 -19.17 9.89
C GLN A 186 -7.08 -19.09 10.93
N ALA A 187 -5.90 -19.63 10.65
CA ALA A 187 -4.75 -19.53 11.53
C ALA A 187 -4.30 -18.08 11.71
N TYR A 188 -4.39 -17.26 10.66
CA TYR A 188 -4.10 -15.83 10.74
C TYR A 188 -5.08 -15.10 11.65
N HIS A 189 -6.38 -15.42 11.56
CA HIS A 189 -7.42 -14.88 12.42
C HIS A 189 -7.22 -15.30 13.89
N ASP A 190 -6.97 -16.59 14.15
CA ASP A 190 -6.93 -17.15 15.49
C ASP A 190 -5.67 -16.76 16.29
N ASN A 191 -4.61 -16.33 15.61
CA ASN A 191 -3.36 -15.91 16.24
C ASN A 191 -3.21 -14.38 16.38
N GLN A 192 -4.20 -13.60 16.01
CA GLN A 192 -4.18 -12.15 16.25
C GLN A 192 -4.61 -11.82 17.70
N PRO A 193 -4.01 -10.78 18.30
CA PRO A 193 -2.92 -9.97 17.79
C PRO A 193 -1.58 -10.70 17.81
N PHE A 194 -0.77 -10.54 16.78
CA PHE A 194 0.58 -11.16 16.70
C PHE A 194 1.59 -10.56 17.67
N ASN A 195 1.28 -9.41 18.26
CA ASN A 195 2.10 -8.71 19.24
C ASN A 195 1.19 -7.94 20.18
N GLU A 196 1.53 -7.94 21.48
CA GLU A 196 0.83 -7.13 22.49
C GLU A 196 0.96 -5.62 22.19
N ASN A 197 2.12 -5.22 21.65
CA ASN A 197 2.30 -3.89 21.12
C ASN A 197 1.62 -3.78 19.73
N MET A 198 0.45 -3.19 19.71
CA MET A 198 -0.36 -3.03 18.49
C MET A 198 0.26 -2.09 17.44
N LEU A 199 1.35 -1.39 17.77
CA LEU A 199 2.16 -0.62 16.82
C LEU A 199 3.22 -1.51 16.12
N ARG A 200 3.34 -2.77 16.52
CA ARG A 200 4.23 -3.78 15.93
C ARG A 200 3.45 -5.03 15.48
N PRO A 201 2.40 -4.88 14.66
CA PRO A 201 1.45 -5.96 14.39
C PRO A 201 1.93 -6.93 13.30
N CYS A 202 2.98 -6.62 12.56
CA CYS A 202 3.31 -7.35 11.34
C CYS A 202 3.93 -8.73 11.64
N PRO A 203 3.31 -9.84 11.20
CA PRO A 203 3.87 -11.17 11.41
C PRO A 203 5.05 -11.47 10.49
N MET A 204 5.24 -10.69 9.42
CA MET A 204 6.37 -10.88 8.51
C MET A 204 7.62 -10.12 8.99
N LEU A 205 7.47 -8.81 9.25
CA LEU A 205 8.61 -7.95 9.57
C LEU A 205 9.03 -8.05 11.04
N GLU A 206 8.06 -8.07 11.95
CA GLU A 206 8.31 -7.89 13.38
C GLU A 206 8.13 -9.17 14.20
N ASN A 207 7.38 -10.14 13.68
CA ASN A 207 7.11 -11.42 14.35
C ASN A 207 7.25 -12.61 13.37
N PRO A 208 8.40 -12.75 12.66
CA PRO A 208 8.54 -13.71 11.55
C PRO A 208 8.48 -15.17 11.99
N GLU A 209 8.78 -15.48 13.26
CA GLU A 209 8.62 -16.83 13.81
C GLU A 209 7.14 -17.26 13.85
N ILE A 210 6.22 -16.33 14.09
CA ILE A 210 4.78 -16.60 14.07
C ILE A 210 4.36 -16.97 12.64
N LEU A 211 4.76 -16.18 11.64
CA LEU A 211 4.45 -16.49 10.24
C LEU A 211 4.98 -17.87 9.83
N ARG A 212 6.24 -18.19 10.17
CA ARG A 212 6.81 -19.51 9.86
C ARG A 212 6.01 -20.66 10.48
N LYS A 213 5.56 -20.48 11.73
CA LYS A 213 4.68 -21.43 12.42
C LYS A 213 3.36 -21.59 11.68
N LEU A 214 2.68 -20.50 11.36
CA LEU A 214 1.39 -20.52 10.64
C LEU A 214 1.52 -21.26 9.30
N VAL A 215 2.56 -20.95 8.52
CA VAL A 215 2.79 -21.63 7.23
C VAL A 215 3.01 -23.13 7.42
N ALA A 216 3.82 -23.53 8.40
CA ALA A 216 4.09 -24.93 8.67
C ALA A 216 2.84 -25.72 9.13
N GLU A 217 2.02 -25.13 10.01
CA GLU A 217 0.81 -25.76 10.56
C GLU A 217 -0.33 -25.87 9.55
N THR A 218 -0.43 -24.89 8.63
CA THR A 218 -1.52 -24.82 7.66
C THR A 218 -1.21 -25.51 6.34
N GLY A 219 0.04 -25.89 6.10
CA GLY A 219 0.48 -26.45 4.84
C GLY A 219 0.34 -25.47 3.65
N ALA A 220 0.31 -24.17 3.93
CA ALA A 220 0.28 -23.16 2.89
C ALA A 220 1.54 -23.24 2.02
N LYS A 221 1.35 -23.14 0.70
CA LYS A 221 2.45 -23.21 -0.27
C LYS A 221 2.95 -21.81 -0.57
N SER A 222 4.27 -21.69 -0.82
CA SER A 222 4.82 -20.45 -1.35
C SER A 222 4.21 -20.14 -2.71
N THR A 223 3.84 -18.89 -2.89
CA THR A 223 3.30 -18.32 -4.13
C THR A 223 4.32 -17.38 -4.80
N ASP A 224 5.52 -17.30 -4.24
CA ASP A 224 6.63 -16.52 -4.78
C ASP A 224 7.06 -17.11 -6.12
N LEU A 225 7.08 -16.28 -7.17
CA LEU A 225 7.45 -16.68 -8.52
C LEU A 225 8.92 -17.10 -8.66
N GLN A 226 9.73 -16.77 -7.67
CA GLN A 226 11.17 -17.07 -7.63
C GLN A 226 11.56 -17.98 -6.47
N SER A 227 10.62 -18.73 -5.93
CA SER A 227 10.97 -19.77 -4.96
C SER A 227 11.99 -20.73 -5.58
N PRO A 228 13.12 -20.97 -4.92
CA PRO A 228 14.14 -21.88 -5.42
C PRO A 228 13.62 -23.30 -5.51
#